data_fb00668c06bd776365f73543fb7e0f0a
#
_entry.id   fb00668c06bd776365f73543fb7e0f0a
#
_cell.length_a   1.000
_cell.length_b   1.000
_cell.length_c   1.000
_cell.angle_alpha   90.00
_cell.angle_beta   90.00
_cell.angle_gamma   90.00
#
_symmetry.space_group_name_H-M   'P 1'
#
loop_
_entity.id
_entity.type
_entity.pdbx_description
1 polymer ?
#
loop_
_entity_poly.entity_id
_entity_poly.type
_entity_poly.pdbx_seq_one_letter_code
_entity_poly.pdbx_strand_id
1 'polypeptide(L)'
;MTESAIHDRKISLDVRHSDLSGSRLVDVSLAAASFENVTMAGASMLDANLSGLSIVNANLTGMTFDDVNLSSATFENVNMAGASVRDANLSGLSIEDARIDGMTINGITVSDMIELWHANRKGAGNAQA
;
A
#
# COMPACT_ATOMS: atom_id res chain seq x y z
N MET A 1 -7.46 11.26 25.86
CA MET A 1 -7.71 11.26 24.47
C MET A 1 -6.62 10.52 23.73
N THR A 2 -7.01 9.66 23.02
CA THR A 2 -6.06 8.74 22.49
C THR A 2 -6.11 8.64 20.99
N GLU A 3 -7.07 9.27 20.39
CA GLU A 3 -7.18 9.23 18.96
C GLU A 3 -6.65 10.48 18.34
N SER A 4 -5.82 10.32 17.35
CA SER A 4 -5.36 11.44 16.55
C SER A 4 -5.92 11.26 15.15
N ALA A 5 -6.64 12.24 14.69
CA ALA A 5 -7.17 12.23 13.35
C ALA A 5 -6.48 13.31 12.54
N ILE A 6 -6.02 12.93 11.37
CA ILE A 6 -5.40 13.86 10.44
C ILE A 6 -6.25 13.86 9.18
N HIS A 7 -6.86 14.98 8.88
CA HIS A 7 -7.67 15.09 7.68
C HIS A 7 -7.68 16.54 7.18
N ASP A 8 -7.98 16.70 5.91
CA ASP A 8 -8.08 18.02 5.27
C ASP A 8 -6.80 18.83 5.38
N ARG A 9 -5.64 18.15 5.38
CA ARG A 9 -4.37 18.82 5.56
C ARG A 9 -3.34 18.22 4.67
N LYS A 10 -2.40 19.04 4.25
CA LYS A 10 -1.19 18.57 3.60
C LYS A 10 -0.09 18.50 4.65
N ILE A 11 0.49 17.34 4.78
CA ILE A 11 1.45 17.08 5.85
C ILE A 11 2.70 16.44 5.26
N SER A 12 3.86 16.97 5.64
CA SER A 12 5.13 16.32 5.34
C SER A 12 5.44 15.44 6.56
N LEU A 13 5.39 14.13 6.37
CA LEU A 13 5.39 13.20 7.49
C LEU A 13 6.51 12.20 7.37
N ASP A 14 7.24 12.02 8.47
CA ASP A 14 8.29 11.01 8.59
C ASP A 14 8.04 10.28 9.90
N VAL A 15 7.64 9.00 9.80
CA VAL A 15 7.26 8.21 10.98
C VAL A 15 8.18 7.01 11.07
N ARG A 16 8.78 6.80 12.23
CA ARG A 16 9.70 5.68 12.43
C ARG A 16 9.43 5.00 13.76
N HIS A 17 9.65 3.69 13.80
CA HIS A 17 9.64 2.89 15.04
C HIS A 17 8.36 3.12 15.81
N SER A 18 7.22 3.13 15.12
CA SER A 18 5.94 3.48 15.73
C SER A 18 4.89 2.43 15.48
N ASP A 19 3.92 2.39 16.37
CA ASP A 19 2.76 1.52 16.24
C ASP A 19 1.55 2.36 15.88
N LEU A 20 1.09 2.21 14.64
CA LEU A 20 -0.06 2.92 14.13
C LEU A 20 -1.21 1.96 13.81
N SER A 21 -1.21 0.81 14.48
CA SER A 21 -2.23 -0.21 14.22
C SER A 21 -3.63 0.36 14.44
N GLY A 22 -4.52 0.07 13.49
CA GLY A 22 -5.91 0.51 13.57
C GLY A 22 -6.13 1.99 13.31
N SER A 23 -5.09 2.73 12.97
CA SER A 23 -5.23 4.17 12.70
C SER A 23 -6.05 4.42 11.45
N ARG A 24 -6.75 5.56 11.42
CA ARG A 24 -7.50 5.98 10.25
C ARG A 24 -7.00 7.34 9.79
N LEU A 25 -6.68 7.43 8.51
CA LEU A 25 -6.28 8.68 7.89
C LEU A 25 -7.24 8.94 6.74
N VAL A 26 -8.00 10.02 6.84
CA VAL A 26 -9.08 10.32 5.90
C VAL A 26 -8.93 11.75 5.40
N ASP A 27 -9.10 11.93 4.08
CA ASP A 27 -9.03 13.26 3.47
C ASP A 27 -7.70 13.95 3.77
N VAL A 28 -6.60 13.22 3.56
CA VAL A 28 -5.28 13.76 3.85
C VAL A 28 -4.42 13.75 2.61
N SER A 29 -3.41 14.60 2.61
CA SER A 29 -2.35 14.53 1.62
C SER A 29 -1.05 14.22 2.34
N LEU A 30 -0.53 13.04 2.07
CA LEU A 30 0.74 12.58 2.63
C LEU A 30 1.73 12.32 1.51
N ALA A 31 1.69 13.13 0.48
CA ALA A 31 2.58 12.98 -0.66
C ALA A 31 4.02 12.99 -0.17
N ALA A 32 4.80 12.02 -0.62
CA ALA A 32 6.21 11.87 -0.27
C ALA A 32 6.47 11.57 1.22
N ALA A 33 5.43 11.16 1.97
CA ALA A 33 5.62 10.76 3.37
C ALA A 33 6.48 9.50 3.44
N SER A 34 7.12 9.31 4.58
CA SER A 34 8.01 8.18 4.80
C SER A 34 7.65 7.49 6.11
N PHE A 35 7.47 6.18 6.04
CA PHE A 35 7.20 5.34 7.19
C PHE A 35 8.25 4.24 7.23
N GLU A 36 8.95 4.10 8.35
CA GLU A 36 10.01 3.12 8.47
C GLU A 36 9.95 2.41 9.82
N ASN A 37 10.03 1.10 9.79
CA ASN A 37 9.97 0.28 11.01
C ASN A 37 8.70 0.56 11.79
N VAL A 38 7.55 0.47 11.12
CA VAL A 38 6.26 0.75 11.73
C VAL A 38 5.35 -0.45 11.62
N THR A 39 4.36 -0.54 12.50
CA THR A 39 3.25 -1.44 12.29
C THR A 39 2.00 -0.62 12.08
N MET A 40 1.28 -0.95 11.01
CA MET A 40 0.04 -0.29 10.64
C MET A 40 -1.04 -1.34 10.40
N ALA A 41 -0.94 -2.46 11.13
CA ALA A 41 -1.90 -3.54 10.95
C ALA A 41 -3.32 -3.04 11.18
N GLY A 42 -4.20 -3.34 10.25
CA GLY A 42 -5.60 -2.93 10.35
C GLY A 42 -5.86 -1.45 10.16
N ALA A 43 -4.84 -0.67 9.81
CA ALA A 43 -5.03 0.76 9.57
C ALA A 43 -5.78 0.99 8.27
N SER A 44 -6.34 2.18 8.11
CA SER A 44 -7.07 2.56 6.90
C SER A 44 -6.61 3.92 6.42
N MET A 45 -6.43 4.03 5.11
CA MET A 45 -6.19 5.32 4.46
C MET A 45 -7.26 5.49 3.40
N LEU A 46 -8.08 6.52 3.56
CA LEU A 46 -9.26 6.76 2.74
C LEU A 46 -9.23 8.17 2.17
N ASP A 47 -9.57 8.30 0.89
CA ASP A 47 -9.64 9.61 0.25
C ASP A 47 -8.33 10.37 0.45
N ALA A 48 -7.22 9.75 0.09
CA ALA A 48 -5.92 10.31 0.42
C ALA A 48 -5.01 10.41 -0.78
N ASN A 49 -4.18 11.44 -0.78
CA ASN A 49 -3.11 11.56 -1.76
C ASN A 49 -1.84 11.01 -1.14
N LEU A 50 -1.40 9.86 -1.62
CA LEU A 50 -0.24 9.16 -1.11
C LEU A 50 0.83 9.03 -2.18
N SER A 51 0.84 9.95 -3.14
CA SER A 51 1.82 9.88 -4.22
C SER A 51 3.23 10.01 -3.67
N GLY A 52 4.13 9.14 -4.14
CA GLY A 52 5.51 9.14 -3.68
C GLY A 52 5.71 8.65 -2.26
N LEU A 53 4.66 8.07 -1.65
CA LEU A 53 4.77 7.50 -0.31
C LEU A 53 5.84 6.42 -0.29
N SER A 54 6.58 6.34 0.82
CA SER A 54 7.59 5.31 1.01
C SER A 54 7.33 4.59 2.33
N ILE A 55 7.17 3.27 2.27
CA ILE A 55 6.99 2.47 3.47
C ILE A 55 8.01 1.34 3.43
N VAL A 56 8.87 1.27 4.46
CA VAL A 56 9.97 0.32 4.51
C VAL A 56 9.95 -0.38 5.86
N ASN A 57 10.15 -1.70 5.84
CA ASN A 57 10.24 -2.52 7.05
C ASN A 57 8.99 -2.35 7.90
N ALA A 58 7.83 -2.73 7.36
CA ALA A 58 6.58 -2.44 8.03
C ALA A 58 5.62 -3.64 8.00
N ASN A 59 4.78 -3.68 9.02
CA ASN A 59 3.68 -4.64 9.07
C ASN A 59 2.41 -3.92 8.67
N LEU A 60 1.89 -4.26 7.49
CA LEU A 60 0.69 -3.65 6.93
C LEU A 60 -0.44 -4.68 6.79
N THR A 61 -0.43 -5.71 7.65
CA THR A 61 -1.44 -6.77 7.53
C THR A 61 -2.84 -6.20 7.74
N GLY A 62 -3.75 -6.60 6.86
CA GLY A 62 -5.15 -6.18 6.95
C GLY A 62 -5.39 -4.70 6.73
N MET A 63 -4.41 -3.98 6.22
CA MET A 63 -4.57 -2.55 5.97
C MET A 63 -5.48 -2.31 4.78
N THR A 64 -6.20 -1.19 4.81
CA THR A 64 -7.11 -0.81 3.73
C THR A 64 -6.66 0.51 3.11
N PHE A 65 -6.55 0.51 1.79
CA PHE A 65 -6.37 1.72 0.99
C PHE A 65 -7.58 1.83 0.07
N ASP A 66 -8.36 2.90 0.21
CA ASP A 66 -9.57 3.06 -0.58
C ASP A 66 -9.67 4.50 -1.09
N ASP A 67 -9.83 4.64 -2.40
CA ASP A 67 -9.92 5.95 -3.04
C ASP A 67 -8.66 6.77 -2.75
N VAL A 68 -7.51 6.21 -3.13
CA VAL A 68 -6.22 6.80 -2.83
C VAL A 68 -5.39 6.95 -4.11
N ASN A 69 -4.45 7.88 -4.06
CA ASN A 69 -3.46 8.03 -5.11
C ASN A 69 -2.14 7.49 -4.56
N LEU A 70 -1.73 6.33 -5.08
CA LEU A 70 -0.46 5.69 -4.70
C LEU A 70 0.55 5.78 -5.85
N SER A 71 0.40 6.77 -6.72
CA SER A 71 1.33 6.87 -7.85
C SER A 71 2.75 7.08 -7.35
N SER A 72 3.68 6.32 -7.90
CA SER A 72 5.10 6.35 -7.56
C SER A 72 5.39 6.02 -6.10
N ALA A 73 4.44 5.41 -5.40
CA ALA A 73 4.69 4.94 -4.03
C ALA A 73 5.59 3.73 -4.06
N THR A 74 6.37 3.53 -2.99
CA THR A 74 7.23 2.36 -2.86
C THR A 74 6.98 1.69 -1.53
N PHE A 75 6.89 0.37 -1.58
CA PHE A 75 6.74 -0.47 -0.40
C PHE A 75 7.86 -1.50 -0.47
N GLU A 76 8.68 -1.56 0.57
CA GLU A 76 9.81 -2.47 0.57
C GLU A 76 9.91 -3.20 1.91
N ASN A 77 10.07 -4.50 1.84
CA ASN A 77 10.18 -5.34 3.03
C ASN A 77 8.99 -5.13 3.95
N VAL A 78 7.80 -5.41 3.41
CA VAL A 78 6.54 -5.18 4.12
C VAL A 78 5.73 -6.47 4.14
N ASN A 79 4.91 -6.59 5.16
CA ASN A 79 3.92 -7.67 5.23
C ASN A 79 2.56 -7.07 4.92
N MET A 80 2.02 -7.39 3.75
CA MET A 80 0.73 -6.89 3.30
C MET A 80 -0.32 -8.00 3.25
N ALA A 81 -0.14 -9.05 4.03
CA ALA A 81 -1.12 -10.13 4.04
C ALA A 81 -2.49 -9.59 4.43
N GLY A 82 -3.49 -9.92 3.64
CA GLY A 82 -4.86 -9.47 3.87
C GLY A 82 -5.12 -8.00 3.61
N ALA A 83 -4.14 -7.26 3.13
CA ALA A 83 -4.36 -5.86 2.80
C ALA A 83 -5.29 -5.74 1.59
N SER A 84 -6.03 -4.64 1.52
CA SER A 84 -6.99 -4.40 0.46
C SER A 84 -6.75 -3.03 -0.14
N VAL A 85 -6.66 -2.97 -1.46
CA VAL A 85 -6.50 -1.72 -2.20
C VAL A 85 -7.66 -1.60 -3.18
N ARG A 86 -8.37 -0.49 -3.13
CA ARG A 86 -9.54 -0.29 -3.98
C ARG A 86 -9.56 1.13 -4.53
N ASP A 87 -10.02 1.27 -5.76
CA ASP A 87 -10.24 2.58 -6.37
C ASP A 87 -9.00 3.46 -6.22
N ALA A 88 -7.85 2.93 -6.65
CA ALA A 88 -6.57 3.60 -6.42
C ALA A 88 -5.85 3.84 -7.73
N ASN A 89 -5.09 4.94 -7.74
CA ASN A 89 -4.14 5.17 -8.83
C ASN A 89 -2.83 4.51 -8.43
N LEU A 90 -2.45 3.48 -9.16
CA LEU A 90 -1.26 2.68 -8.85
C LEU A 90 -0.14 2.90 -9.86
N SER A 91 -0.18 4.00 -10.61
CA SER A 91 0.84 4.26 -11.62
C SER A 91 2.21 4.36 -10.98
N GLY A 92 3.16 3.56 -11.46
CA GLY A 92 4.53 3.61 -10.94
C GLY A 92 4.69 3.06 -9.54
N LEU A 93 3.66 2.41 -9.00
CA LEU A 93 3.77 1.76 -7.70
C LEU A 93 4.79 0.64 -7.75
N SER A 94 5.62 0.54 -6.73
CA SER A 94 6.59 -0.55 -6.60
C SER A 94 6.41 -1.22 -5.25
N ILE A 95 6.29 -2.53 -5.26
CA ILE A 95 6.22 -3.34 -4.04
C ILE A 95 7.27 -4.42 -4.17
N GLU A 96 8.25 -4.42 -3.25
CA GLU A 96 9.36 -5.37 -3.28
C GLU A 96 9.52 -6.04 -1.94
N ASP A 97 9.92 -7.29 -1.96
CA ASP A 97 10.18 -8.06 -0.75
C ASP A 97 8.99 -8.02 0.18
N ALA A 98 7.81 -8.32 -0.36
CA ALA A 98 6.56 -8.20 0.39
C ALA A 98 5.88 -9.54 0.53
N ARG A 99 5.24 -9.73 1.67
CA ARG A 99 4.33 -10.84 1.86
C ARG A 99 2.95 -10.38 1.47
N ILE A 100 2.30 -11.12 0.56
CA ILE A 100 1.04 -10.67 -0.03
C ILE A 100 -0.07 -11.71 0.11
N ASP A 101 0.03 -12.64 1.04
CA ASP A 101 -0.99 -13.67 1.22
C ASP A 101 -2.35 -13.04 1.46
N GLY A 102 -3.31 -13.30 0.60
CA GLY A 102 -4.65 -12.77 0.74
C GLY A 102 -4.80 -11.29 0.44
N MET A 103 -3.74 -10.63 -0.03
CA MET A 103 -3.86 -9.23 -0.44
C MET A 103 -4.70 -9.13 -1.70
N THR A 104 -5.56 -8.11 -1.78
CA THR A 104 -6.39 -7.89 -2.94
C THR A 104 -6.24 -6.48 -3.48
N ILE A 105 -6.42 -6.35 -4.80
CA ILE A 105 -6.57 -5.06 -5.47
C ILE A 105 -7.88 -5.14 -6.21
N ASN A 106 -8.82 -4.28 -5.86
CA ASN A 106 -10.17 -4.27 -6.43
C ASN A 106 -10.81 -5.66 -6.36
N GLY A 107 -10.60 -6.35 -5.24
CA GLY A 107 -11.20 -7.65 -4.99
C GLY A 107 -10.50 -8.83 -5.63
N ILE A 108 -9.44 -8.60 -6.41
CA ILE A 108 -8.70 -9.67 -7.07
C ILE A 108 -7.42 -9.91 -6.29
N THR A 109 -7.13 -11.17 -5.96
CA THR A 109 -5.92 -11.43 -5.19
C THR A 109 -4.68 -11.14 -6.03
N VAL A 110 -3.70 -10.54 -5.38
CA VAL A 110 -2.44 -10.21 -6.04
C VAL A 110 -1.74 -11.50 -6.47
N SER A 111 -1.87 -12.56 -5.68
CA SER A 111 -1.30 -13.85 -6.04
C SER A 111 -1.84 -14.35 -7.38
N ASP A 112 -3.15 -14.19 -7.61
CA ASP A 112 -3.75 -14.59 -8.89
C ASP A 112 -3.23 -13.72 -10.03
N MET A 113 -3.06 -12.44 -9.78
CA MET A 113 -2.51 -11.53 -10.80
C MET A 113 -1.12 -11.96 -11.20
N ILE A 114 -0.31 -12.31 -10.22
CA ILE A 114 1.08 -12.72 -10.48
C ILE A 114 1.11 -14.03 -11.23
N GLU A 115 0.25 -14.98 -10.84
CA GLU A 115 0.16 -16.25 -11.55
C GLU A 115 -0.25 -16.05 -12.99
N LEU A 116 -1.23 -15.20 -13.21
CA LEU A 116 -1.70 -14.92 -14.56
C LEU A 116 -0.61 -14.24 -15.39
N TRP A 117 0.13 -13.33 -14.78
CA TRP A 117 1.22 -12.66 -15.45
C TRP A 117 2.29 -13.66 -15.88
N HIS A 118 2.66 -14.57 -14.99
CA HIS A 118 3.66 -15.58 -15.32
C HIS A 118 3.16 -16.49 -16.43
N ALA A 119 1.89 -16.90 -16.39
CA ALA A 119 1.33 -17.76 -17.40
C ALA A 119 1.32 -17.07 -18.77
N ASN A 120 0.87 -15.82 -18.80
CA ASN A 120 0.81 -15.08 -20.06
C ASN A 120 2.18 -14.73 -20.58
N ARG A 121 3.10 -14.40 -19.67
CA ARG A 121 4.43 -14.07 -20.07
C ARG A 121 5.14 -15.28 -20.64
N LYS A 122 4.89 -16.46 -20.09
CA LYS A 122 5.46 -17.69 -20.59
C LYS A 122 4.96 -17.94 -22.00
N GLY A 123 3.64 -17.81 -22.21
CA GLY A 123 3.06 -17.95 -23.53
C GLY A 123 3.52 -16.86 -24.47
N ALA A 124 3.49 -15.63 -24.01
CA ALA A 124 3.90 -14.48 -24.81
C ALA A 124 5.39 -14.55 -25.13
N GLY A 125 6.19 -15.01 -24.17
CA GLY A 125 7.61 -15.18 -24.41
C GLY A 125 7.88 -16.13 -25.54
N ASN A 126 7.11 -17.19 -25.62
CA ASN A 126 7.25 -18.13 -26.73
C ASN A 126 6.87 -17.48 -28.05
N ALA A 127 5.89 -16.60 -28.02
CA ALA A 127 5.44 -15.95 -29.24
C ALA A 127 6.33 -14.79 -29.64
N GLN A 128 6.93 -14.15 -28.68
CA GLN A 128 7.72 -12.95 -28.93
C GLN A 128 9.22 -13.20 -28.96
N ALA A 129 9.60 -14.30 -28.49
CA ALA A 129 11.01 -14.62 -28.36
C ALA A 129 11.75 -14.42 -29.67
#